data_0842b2497feebc3d10e1fdbefa6a0267
#
_entry.id   0842b2497feebc3d10e1fdbefa6a0267
#
_cell.length_a   1.000
_cell.length_b   1.000
_cell.length_c   1.000
_cell.angle_alpha   90.00
_cell.angle_beta   90.00
_cell.angle_gamma   90.00
#
_symmetry.space_group_name_H-M   'P 1'
#
loop_
_entity.id
_entity.type
_entity.pdbx_description
1 polymer ?
#
loop_
_entity_poly.entity_id
_entity_poly.type
_entity_poly.pdbx_seq_one_letter_code
_entity_poly.pdbx_strand_id
1 'polypeptide(L)'
;MSAPHRMDLMISAMTREGMWHCNQKCLHCYAAGQTLGQRPELTTDQWKALLEKLRRANIPQVTFTGGEPTLRQDLVELVAAAQWFVTRLNTNGRLLTPELCRRLFEASLDSVQVTLYAADAAVHNALVGAEGFDDTVQGIRNAAAAGLIVSVNTPLCSLNRDYSATLRLVHSLGVRYATCSGLIPTGGAAGDESRATRLGQEELAGILRQAADTAHGLGMELDFTSPGWLPEETLRSMGLALIPSCGACLSNMAVAPDGTVLPCQSWLEGPGLGNLCADDWAAIWDGPQCRRIRAESAKMEHICQLQQEGGC
;
A
#
# COMPACT_ATOMS: atom_id res chain seq x y z
N MET A 1 18.94 14.13 -6.24
CA MET A 1 18.15 13.51 -5.16
C MET A 1 19.02 12.46 -4.49
N SER A 2 19.18 12.50 -3.17
CA SER A 2 20.03 11.56 -2.41
C SER A 2 19.26 10.43 -1.75
N ALA A 3 17.92 10.45 -1.82
CA ALA A 3 17.02 9.48 -1.23
C ALA A 3 15.61 9.57 -1.87
N PRO A 4 14.77 8.52 -1.77
CA PRO A 4 13.36 8.59 -2.14
C PRO A 4 12.57 9.46 -1.13
N HIS A 5 11.38 9.89 -1.52
CA HIS A 5 10.50 10.65 -0.63
C HIS A 5 9.81 9.74 0.41
N ARG A 6 9.63 8.45 0.08
CA ARG A 6 8.93 7.49 0.95
C ARG A 6 9.65 6.14 0.96
N MET A 7 9.63 5.52 2.14
CA MET A 7 10.05 4.13 2.32
C MET A 7 8.89 3.33 2.92
N ASP A 8 8.43 2.30 2.21
CA ASP A 8 7.42 1.37 2.70
C ASP A 8 8.12 0.23 3.47
N LEU A 9 7.82 0.08 4.76
CA LEU A 9 8.47 -0.88 5.65
C LEU A 9 7.54 -2.09 5.83
N MET A 10 7.88 -3.21 5.24
CA MET A 10 7.15 -4.46 5.40
C MET A 10 7.53 -5.10 6.74
N ILE A 11 6.98 -4.54 7.83
CA ILE A 11 7.33 -4.96 9.20
C ILE A 11 6.76 -6.32 9.58
N SER A 12 5.71 -6.77 8.90
CA SER A 12 5.08 -8.08 9.10
C SER A 12 5.22 -8.92 7.83
N ALA A 13 5.73 -10.13 7.96
CA ALA A 13 5.89 -11.06 6.86
C ALA A 13 4.54 -11.69 6.45
N MET A 14 4.47 -12.18 5.20
CA MET A 14 3.30 -12.92 4.71
C MET A 14 3.16 -14.30 5.35
N THR A 15 4.29 -14.89 5.75
CA THR A 15 4.33 -16.21 6.39
C THR A 15 5.18 -16.17 7.65
N ARG A 16 4.82 -16.97 8.64
CA ARG A 16 5.60 -17.21 9.85
C ARG A 16 5.74 -18.73 10.04
N GLU A 17 6.97 -19.21 10.19
CA GLU A 17 7.27 -20.66 10.29
C GLU A 17 6.67 -21.48 9.14
N GLY A 18 6.69 -20.91 7.91
CA GLY A 18 6.13 -21.53 6.72
C GLY A 18 4.60 -21.49 6.59
N MET A 19 3.90 -20.95 7.59
CA MET A 19 2.43 -20.79 7.57
C MET A 19 2.02 -19.38 7.22
N TRP A 20 0.88 -19.24 6.55
CA TRP A 20 0.27 -17.94 6.25
C TRP A 20 -0.01 -17.17 7.55
N HIS A 21 0.51 -15.94 7.63
CA HIS A 21 0.47 -15.15 8.86
C HIS A 21 -0.53 -14.00 8.82
N CYS A 22 -0.83 -13.40 7.64
CA CYS A 22 -1.86 -12.37 7.53
C CYS A 22 -3.24 -12.93 7.92
N ASN A 23 -4.07 -12.14 8.61
CA ASN A 23 -5.44 -12.52 9.01
C ASN A 23 -6.49 -12.42 7.88
N GLN A 24 -6.02 -12.17 6.64
CA GLN A 24 -6.80 -12.24 5.39
C GLN A 24 -6.00 -12.98 4.33
N LYS A 25 -6.70 -13.55 3.32
CA LYS A 25 -6.11 -14.20 2.14
C LYS A 25 -6.66 -13.56 0.88
N CYS A 26 -6.38 -12.25 0.72
CA CYS A 26 -6.94 -11.47 -0.38
C CYS A 26 -6.59 -12.08 -1.75
N LEU A 27 -7.59 -12.19 -2.63
CA LEU A 27 -7.44 -12.68 -3.99
C LEU A 27 -6.35 -11.92 -4.77
N HIS A 28 -6.29 -10.61 -4.61
CA HIS A 28 -5.37 -9.72 -5.32
C HIS A 28 -4.14 -9.31 -4.49
N CYS A 29 -3.76 -10.09 -3.47
CA CYS A 29 -2.63 -9.73 -2.63
C CYS A 29 -1.33 -9.71 -3.45
N TYR A 30 -0.75 -8.53 -3.65
CA TYR A 30 0.49 -8.36 -4.43
C TYR A 30 1.68 -9.08 -3.78
N ALA A 31 1.66 -9.30 -2.47
CA ALA A 31 2.77 -9.92 -1.73
C ALA A 31 2.63 -11.45 -1.57
N ALA A 32 1.45 -12.02 -1.88
CA ALA A 32 1.22 -13.44 -1.72
C ALA A 32 2.12 -14.28 -2.63
N GLY A 33 2.81 -15.26 -2.06
CA GLY A 33 3.68 -16.16 -2.81
C GLY A 33 5.03 -15.59 -3.22
N GLN A 34 5.25 -14.27 -3.08
CA GLN A 34 6.53 -13.65 -3.44
C GLN A 34 7.61 -13.91 -2.39
N THR A 35 8.83 -14.24 -2.83
CA THR A 35 9.92 -14.76 -2.02
C THR A 35 10.35 -13.82 -0.90
N LEU A 36 10.55 -12.53 -1.19
CA LEU A 36 11.05 -11.56 -0.21
C LEU A 36 9.98 -11.18 0.83
N GLY A 37 8.69 -11.29 0.49
CA GLY A 37 7.59 -11.09 1.43
C GLY A 37 7.45 -12.19 2.49
N GLN A 38 8.12 -13.33 2.29
CA GLN A 38 8.09 -14.49 3.20
C GLN A 38 9.34 -14.59 4.09
N ARG A 39 10.26 -13.61 4.00
CA ARG A 39 11.51 -13.60 4.78
C ARG A 39 11.20 -13.41 6.27
N PRO A 40 12.11 -13.91 7.16
CA PRO A 40 11.98 -13.71 8.60
C PRO A 40 11.89 -12.23 8.97
N GLU A 41 11.05 -11.92 9.94
CA GLU A 41 10.89 -10.55 10.44
C GLU A 41 12.09 -10.10 11.26
N LEU A 42 12.51 -8.87 11.11
CA LEU A 42 13.44 -8.20 12.00
C LEU A 42 12.83 -8.01 13.39
N THR A 43 13.69 -8.04 14.41
CA THR A 43 13.30 -7.68 15.78
C THR A 43 12.99 -6.19 15.90
N THR A 44 12.35 -5.80 17.01
CA THR A 44 12.07 -4.41 17.34
C THR A 44 13.32 -3.53 17.30
N ASP A 45 14.41 -4.00 17.91
CA ASP A 45 15.68 -3.26 17.97
C ASP A 45 16.32 -3.11 16.59
N GLN A 46 16.25 -4.14 15.76
CA GLN A 46 16.72 -4.07 14.38
C GLN A 46 15.91 -3.06 13.54
N TRP A 47 14.59 -3.04 13.67
CA TRP A 47 13.74 -2.04 13.00
C TRP A 47 14.05 -0.62 13.48
N LYS A 48 14.28 -0.41 14.80
CA LYS A 48 14.68 0.90 15.34
C LYS A 48 16.03 1.35 14.78
N ALA A 49 17.00 0.45 14.70
CA ALA A 49 18.30 0.75 14.10
C ALA A 49 18.17 1.10 12.61
N LEU A 50 17.26 0.42 11.90
CA LEU A 50 16.97 0.70 10.51
C LEU A 50 16.28 2.06 10.34
N LEU A 51 15.31 2.42 11.16
CA LEU A 51 14.68 3.74 11.17
C LEU A 51 15.73 4.85 11.36
N GLU A 52 16.71 4.68 12.23
CA GLU A 52 17.79 5.64 12.41
C GLU A 52 18.68 5.76 11.16
N LYS A 53 18.95 4.66 10.42
CA LYS A 53 19.65 4.73 9.12
C LYS A 53 18.84 5.51 8.09
N LEU A 54 17.52 5.28 8.00
CA LEU A 54 16.64 6.01 7.09
C LEU A 54 16.54 7.50 7.43
N ARG A 55 16.53 7.84 8.72
CA ARG A 55 16.58 9.23 9.19
C ARG A 55 17.86 9.94 8.72
N ARG A 56 19.02 9.29 8.90
CA ARG A 56 20.32 9.81 8.43
C ARG A 56 20.38 9.95 6.91
N ALA A 57 19.65 9.11 6.19
CA ALA A 57 19.50 9.21 4.73
C ALA A 57 18.55 10.35 4.29
N ASN A 58 17.94 11.10 5.25
CA ASN A 58 16.97 12.17 5.02
C ASN A 58 15.73 11.70 4.24
N ILE A 59 15.25 10.49 4.50
CA ILE A 59 13.98 10.00 3.97
C ILE A 59 12.86 10.61 4.82
N PRO A 60 11.96 11.42 4.25
CA PRO A 60 11.00 12.18 5.05
C PRO A 60 9.78 11.38 5.50
N GLN A 61 9.42 10.30 4.80
CA GLN A 61 8.20 9.54 5.06
C GLN A 61 8.46 8.05 5.15
N VAL A 62 7.83 7.39 6.12
CA VAL A 62 7.77 5.93 6.22
C VAL A 62 6.33 5.44 6.27
N THR A 63 6.08 4.29 5.65
CA THR A 63 4.79 3.60 5.72
C THR A 63 5.00 2.23 6.34
N PHE A 64 4.37 1.97 7.47
CA PHE A 64 4.33 0.64 8.07
C PHE A 64 3.31 -0.22 7.31
N THR A 65 3.76 -1.36 6.80
CA THR A 65 2.97 -2.29 6.00
C THR A 65 3.46 -3.73 6.20
N GLY A 66 3.04 -4.66 5.38
CA GLY A 66 3.47 -6.05 5.43
C GLY A 66 2.38 -7.01 5.00
N GLY A 67 2.31 -8.17 5.64
CA GLY A 67 1.13 -9.02 5.58
C GLY A 67 -0.04 -8.30 6.26
N GLU A 68 0.00 -8.22 7.58
CA GLU A 68 -0.85 -7.33 8.36
C GLU A 68 -0.05 -6.76 9.54
N PRO A 69 0.32 -5.49 9.52
CA PRO A 69 1.21 -4.90 10.53
C PRO A 69 0.58 -4.83 11.92
N THR A 70 -0.75 -4.79 12.05
CA THR A 70 -1.43 -4.77 13.35
C THR A 70 -1.36 -6.10 14.12
N LEU A 71 -0.86 -7.16 13.49
CA LEU A 71 -0.55 -8.42 14.18
C LEU A 71 0.75 -8.35 14.99
N ARG A 72 1.62 -7.35 14.74
CA ARG A 72 2.84 -7.15 15.53
C ARG A 72 2.50 -6.51 16.88
N GLN A 73 2.98 -7.12 17.96
CA GLN A 73 2.76 -6.62 19.32
C GLN A 73 3.54 -5.32 19.60
N ASP A 74 4.66 -5.12 18.92
CA ASP A 74 5.54 -3.95 19.04
C ASP A 74 5.24 -2.82 18.05
N LEU A 75 4.12 -2.89 17.30
CA LEU A 75 3.76 -1.87 16.30
C LEU A 75 3.77 -0.46 16.89
N VAL A 76 3.15 -0.26 18.05
CA VAL A 76 3.08 1.06 18.72
C VAL A 76 4.48 1.57 19.07
N GLU A 77 5.36 0.70 19.50
CA GLU A 77 6.75 1.02 19.83
C GLU A 77 7.56 1.43 18.59
N LEU A 78 7.32 0.75 17.46
CA LEU A 78 7.94 1.11 16.18
C LEU A 78 7.44 2.46 15.66
N VAL A 79 6.14 2.74 15.79
CA VAL A 79 5.57 4.05 15.44
C VAL A 79 6.17 5.15 16.32
N ALA A 80 6.28 4.94 17.63
CA ALA A 80 6.91 5.89 18.54
C ALA A 80 8.39 6.15 18.22
N ALA A 81 9.12 5.14 17.71
CA ALA A 81 10.49 5.31 17.26
C ALA A 81 10.63 6.07 15.92
N ALA A 82 9.52 6.27 15.20
CA ALA A 82 9.50 6.90 13.87
C ALA A 82 9.03 8.37 13.90
N GLN A 83 8.96 9.04 15.04
CA GLN A 83 8.42 10.42 15.18
C GLN A 83 9.13 11.48 14.33
N TRP A 84 10.31 11.22 13.81
CA TRP A 84 11.00 12.12 12.91
C TRP A 84 10.36 12.15 11.51
N PHE A 85 9.71 11.06 11.13
CA PHE A 85 9.11 10.89 9.80
C PHE A 85 7.65 11.35 9.78
N VAL A 86 7.14 11.67 8.59
CA VAL A 86 5.71 11.56 8.33
C VAL A 86 5.37 10.06 8.26
N THR A 87 4.48 9.61 9.13
CA THR A 87 4.20 8.19 9.34
C THR A 87 2.84 7.78 8.77
N ARG A 88 2.79 6.65 8.12
CA ARG A 88 1.54 6.02 7.67
C ARG A 88 1.50 4.55 8.08
N LEU A 89 0.32 4.07 8.40
CA LEU A 89 0.02 2.65 8.58
C LEU A 89 -0.91 2.18 7.46
N ASN A 90 -0.48 1.18 6.67
CA ASN A 90 -1.34 0.48 5.73
C ASN A 90 -1.82 -0.83 6.35
N THR A 91 -3.12 -1.00 6.50
CA THR A 91 -3.73 -2.14 7.21
C THR A 91 -5.05 -2.57 6.56
N ASN A 92 -5.47 -3.80 6.82
CA ASN A 92 -6.82 -4.25 6.49
C ASN A 92 -7.89 -3.73 7.48
N GLY A 93 -7.48 -3.10 8.57
CA GLY A 93 -8.35 -2.42 9.52
C GLY A 93 -9.04 -3.30 10.57
N ARG A 94 -9.01 -4.62 10.43
CA ARG A 94 -9.77 -5.54 11.30
C ARG A 94 -9.39 -5.48 12.77
N LEU A 95 -8.14 -5.16 13.08
CA LEU A 95 -7.63 -5.08 14.46
C LEU A 95 -7.47 -3.65 14.98
N LEU A 96 -8.01 -2.65 14.27
CA LEU A 96 -8.06 -1.27 14.73
C LEU A 96 -9.10 -1.09 15.84
N THR A 97 -8.81 -1.64 17.02
CA THR A 97 -9.63 -1.44 18.22
C THR A 97 -9.52 0.02 18.70
N PRO A 98 -10.50 0.54 19.48
CA PRO A 98 -10.39 1.89 20.06
C PRO A 98 -9.10 2.09 20.86
N GLU A 99 -8.66 1.08 21.59
CA GLU A 99 -7.42 1.13 22.39
C GLU A 99 -6.18 1.19 21.50
N LEU A 100 -6.09 0.36 20.45
CA LEU A 100 -4.96 0.40 19.54
C LEU A 100 -4.90 1.74 18.83
N CYS A 101 -6.02 2.26 18.31
CA CYS A 101 -6.08 3.55 17.63
C CYS A 101 -5.61 4.70 18.54
N ARG A 102 -6.07 4.72 19.81
CA ARG A 102 -5.63 5.70 20.81
C ARG A 102 -4.11 5.63 21.02
N ARG A 103 -3.57 4.44 21.22
CA ARG A 103 -2.12 4.24 21.42
C ARG A 103 -1.28 4.63 20.19
N LEU A 104 -1.77 4.35 18.99
CA LEU A 104 -1.12 4.76 17.74
C LEU A 104 -1.13 6.29 17.58
N PHE A 105 -2.23 6.96 17.91
CA PHE A 105 -2.33 8.41 17.92
C PHE A 105 -1.37 9.03 18.94
N GLU A 106 -1.32 8.51 20.17
CA GLU A 106 -0.40 8.96 21.23
C GLU A 106 1.08 8.71 20.86
N ALA A 107 1.35 7.66 20.06
CA ALA A 107 2.68 7.39 19.50
C ALA A 107 3.04 8.29 18.30
N SER A 108 2.17 9.24 17.93
CA SER A 108 2.34 10.19 16.81
C SER A 108 2.26 9.52 15.42
N LEU A 109 1.36 8.57 15.23
CA LEU A 109 1.00 8.11 13.89
C LEU A 109 0.19 9.19 13.19
N ASP A 110 0.66 9.67 12.01
CA ASP A 110 -0.02 10.73 11.28
C ASP A 110 -1.26 10.25 10.53
N SER A 111 -1.18 9.09 9.88
CA SER A 111 -2.28 8.60 9.04
C SER A 111 -2.40 7.08 8.99
N VAL A 112 -3.62 6.63 8.74
CA VAL A 112 -3.95 5.23 8.48
C VAL A 112 -4.60 5.11 7.11
N GLN A 113 -4.12 4.19 6.28
CA GLN A 113 -4.80 3.78 5.07
C GLN A 113 -5.39 2.39 5.25
N VAL A 114 -6.71 2.29 5.15
CA VAL A 114 -7.44 1.02 5.30
C VAL A 114 -7.84 0.50 3.93
N THR A 115 -7.63 -0.79 3.67
CA THR A 115 -8.11 -1.44 2.44
C THR A 115 -9.55 -1.90 2.61
N LEU A 116 -10.46 -1.35 1.81
CA LEU A 116 -11.86 -1.76 1.73
C LEU A 116 -12.24 -2.00 0.27
N TYR A 117 -12.61 -3.24 -0.06
CA TYR A 117 -12.88 -3.61 -1.46
C TYR A 117 -14.27 -3.21 -1.95
N ALA A 118 -15.29 -3.24 -1.11
CA ALA A 118 -16.65 -2.92 -1.49
C ALA A 118 -17.49 -2.44 -0.30
N ALA A 119 -18.58 -1.73 -0.57
CA ALA A 119 -19.63 -1.45 0.40
C ALA A 119 -20.51 -2.67 0.70
N ASP A 120 -20.55 -3.63 -0.22
CA ASP A 120 -21.23 -4.91 -0.04
C ASP A 120 -20.33 -5.88 0.74
N ALA A 121 -20.84 -6.38 1.88
CA ALA A 121 -20.09 -7.26 2.78
C ALA A 121 -19.71 -8.59 2.11
N ALA A 122 -20.62 -9.17 1.32
CA ALA A 122 -20.35 -10.44 0.65
C ALA A 122 -19.25 -10.31 -0.39
N VAL A 123 -19.26 -9.22 -1.17
CA VAL A 123 -18.21 -8.91 -2.16
C VAL A 123 -16.89 -8.63 -1.46
N HIS A 124 -16.88 -7.83 -0.40
CA HIS A 124 -15.66 -7.56 0.37
C HIS A 124 -15.06 -8.85 0.91
N ASN A 125 -15.86 -9.65 1.63
CA ASN A 125 -15.42 -10.87 2.28
C ASN A 125 -14.89 -11.90 1.28
N ALA A 126 -15.54 -12.05 0.13
CA ALA A 126 -15.05 -12.91 -0.95
C ALA A 126 -13.67 -12.45 -1.47
N LEU A 127 -13.48 -11.15 -1.69
CA LEU A 127 -12.23 -10.58 -2.20
C LEU A 127 -11.06 -10.62 -1.19
N VAL A 128 -11.36 -10.52 0.10
CA VAL A 128 -10.32 -10.61 1.15
C VAL A 128 -10.12 -12.03 1.69
N GLY A 129 -10.97 -12.99 1.27
CA GLY A 129 -10.88 -14.40 1.67
C GLY A 129 -11.06 -14.62 3.17
N ALA A 130 -11.89 -13.78 3.82
CA ALA A 130 -12.19 -13.85 5.24
C ALA A 130 -13.47 -13.09 5.57
N GLU A 131 -14.21 -13.54 6.58
CA GLU A 131 -15.27 -12.74 7.20
C GLU A 131 -14.63 -11.59 7.98
N GLY A 132 -14.79 -10.35 7.52
CA GLY A 132 -14.07 -9.23 8.12
C GLY A 132 -14.59 -7.85 7.73
N PHE A 133 -15.68 -7.76 6.97
CA PHE A 133 -16.26 -6.47 6.53
C PHE A 133 -16.62 -5.59 7.72
N ASP A 134 -17.37 -6.12 8.68
CA ASP A 134 -17.83 -5.35 9.85
C ASP A 134 -16.65 -4.91 10.72
N ASP A 135 -15.65 -5.78 10.91
CA ASP A 135 -14.41 -5.46 11.63
C ASP A 135 -13.67 -4.30 10.95
N THR A 136 -13.53 -4.37 9.62
CA THR A 136 -12.84 -3.33 8.82
C THR A 136 -13.58 -1.99 8.90
N VAL A 137 -14.92 -2.00 8.73
CA VAL A 137 -15.76 -0.79 8.85
C VAL A 137 -15.67 -0.20 10.26
N GLN A 138 -15.72 -1.05 11.28
CA GLN A 138 -15.57 -0.60 12.67
C GLN A 138 -14.18 -0.05 12.94
N GLY A 139 -13.13 -0.66 12.36
CA GLY A 139 -11.76 -0.17 12.45
C GLY A 139 -11.58 1.23 11.85
N ILE A 140 -12.21 1.51 10.70
CA ILE A 140 -12.23 2.86 10.09
C ILE A 140 -12.86 3.86 11.07
N ARG A 141 -14.01 3.53 11.68
CA ARG A 141 -14.68 4.40 12.68
C ARG A 141 -13.78 4.66 13.88
N ASN A 142 -13.15 3.61 14.41
CA ASN A 142 -12.28 3.71 15.58
C ASN A 142 -11.08 4.60 15.33
N ALA A 143 -10.44 4.47 14.15
CA ALA A 143 -9.30 5.29 13.74
C ALA A 143 -9.69 6.77 13.61
N ALA A 144 -10.82 7.06 12.95
CA ALA A 144 -11.34 8.41 12.81
C ALA A 144 -11.71 9.02 14.19
N ALA A 145 -12.37 8.24 15.06
CA ALA A 145 -12.73 8.67 16.41
C ALA A 145 -11.52 8.94 17.31
N ALA A 146 -10.39 8.27 17.08
CA ALA A 146 -9.13 8.52 17.78
C ALA A 146 -8.38 9.77 17.29
N GLY A 147 -8.86 10.44 16.22
CA GLY A 147 -8.22 11.63 15.64
C GLY A 147 -7.17 11.34 14.58
N LEU A 148 -6.99 10.10 14.15
CA LEU A 148 -6.08 9.74 13.06
C LEU A 148 -6.64 10.24 11.72
N ILE A 149 -5.77 10.66 10.81
CA ILE A 149 -6.15 10.93 9.42
C ILE A 149 -6.38 9.59 8.73
N VAL A 150 -7.62 9.32 8.31
CA VAL A 150 -7.98 8.07 7.67
C VAL A 150 -8.17 8.25 6.16
N SER A 151 -7.52 7.39 5.39
CA SER A 151 -7.80 7.19 3.97
C SER A 151 -8.24 5.74 3.71
N VAL A 152 -9.01 5.53 2.66
CA VAL A 152 -9.42 4.19 2.23
C VAL A 152 -8.86 3.91 0.85
N ASN A 153 -8.24 2.74 0.67
CA ASN A 153 -7.78 2.26 -0.63
C ASN A 153 -8.66 1.11 -1.13
N THR A 154 -9.05 1.17 -2.40
CA THR A 154 -9.84 0.12 -3.07
C THR A 154 -9.13 -0.36 -4.33
N PRO A 155 -8.58 -1.59 -4.34
CA PRO A 155 -8.17 -2.23 -5.59
C PRO A 155 -9.42 -2.56 -6.43
N LEU A 156 -9.48 -2.03 -7.67
CA LEU A 156 -10.64 -2.19 -8.55
C LEU A 156 -10.55 -3.44 -9.40
N CYS A 157 -11.64 -4.18 -9.46
CA CYS A 157 -11.80 -5.38 -10.28
C CYS A 157 -13.25 -5.53 -10.77
N SER A 158 -13.53 -6.55 -11.57
CA SER A 158 -14.88 -6.77 -12.11
C SER A 158 -15.93 -7.16 -11.05
N LEU A 159 -15.51 -7.54 -9.85
CA LEU A 159 -16.40 -7.95 -8.76
C LEU A 159 -16.86 -6.77 -7.88
N ASN A 160 -16.14 -5.64 -7.88
CA ASN A 160 -16.47 -4.45 -7.08
C ASN A 160 -16.70 -3.18 -7.93
N ARG A 161 -17.42 -3.33 -9.05
CA ARG A 161 -17.66 -2.24 -10.02
C ARG A 161 -18.42 -1.04 -9.45
N ASP A 162 -19.30 -1.24 -8.45
CA ASP A 162 -19.99 -0.13 -7.77
C ASP A 162 -19.09 0.54 -6.74
N TYR A 163 -18.00 1.13 -7.22
CA TYR A 163 -17.08 1.87 -6.39
C TYR A 163 -17.71 3.13 -5.79
N SER A 164 -18.70 3.72 -6.48
CA SER A 164 -19.47 4.85 -5.97
C SER A 164 -20.20 4.52 -4.67
N ALA A 165 -20.76 3.30 -4.52
CA ALA A 165 -21.35 2.87 -3.26
C ALA A 165 -20.29 2.80 -2.15
N THR A 166 -19.07 2.32 -2.46
CA THR A 166 -17.96 2.27 -1.50
C THR A 166 -17.57 3.69 -1.06
N LEU A 167 -17.48 4.66 -1.96
CA LEU A 167 -17.20 6.06 -1.62
C LEU A 167 -18.29 6.66 -0.72
N ARG A 168 -19.57 6.39 -1.00
CA ARG A 168 -20.68 6.83 -0.12
C ARG A 168 -20.58 6.23 1.27
N LEU A 169 -20.28 4.94 1.38
CA LEU A 169 -20.08 4.29 2.68
C LEU A 169 -18.93 4.95 3.44
N VAL A 170 -17.72 5.05 2.87
CA VAL A 170 -16.56 5.60 3.58
C VAL A 170 -16.73 7.08 3.93
N HIS A 171 -17.44 7.85 3.09
CA HIS A 171 -17.84 9.22 3.41
C HIS A 171 -18.72 9.27 4.65
N SER A 172 -19.71 8.36 4.78
CA SER A 172 -20.59 8.26 5.96
C SER A 172 -19.85 7.89 7.24
N LEU A 173 -18.63 7.31 7.12
CA LEU A 173 -17.74 7.01 8.23
C LEU A 173 -16.81 8.18 8.60
N GLY A 174 -16.96 9.34 7.96
CA GLY A 174 -16.15 10.53 8.21
C GLY A 174 -14.86 10.62 7.36
N VAL A 175 -14.60 9.66 6.48
CA VAL A 175 -13.42 9.66 5.60
C VAL A 175 -13.60 10.69 4.48
N ARG A 176 -12.52 11.44 4.18
CA ARG A 176 -12.50 12.46 3.11
C ARG A 176 -11.48 12.15 2.02
N TYR A 177 -10.61 11.17 2.23
CA TYR A 177 -9.53 10.80 1.32
C TYR A 177 -9.72 9.36 0.88
N ALA A 178 -9.86 9.14 -0.41
CA ALA A 178 -9.95 7.81 -1.01
C ALA A 178 -8.91 7.63 -2.09
N THR A 179 -8.34 6.44 -2.16
CA THR A 179 -7.50 6.03 -3.28
C THR A 179 -8.07 4.77 -3.91
N CYS A 180 -7.83 4.59 -5.19
CA CYS A 180 -8.10 3.33 -5.86
C CYS A 180 -6.96 2.96 -6.80
N SER A 181 -6.88 1.70 -7.14
CA SER A 181 -5.82 1.15 -7.99
C SER A 181 -6.37 0.10 -8.96
N GLY A 182 -5.72 -0.05 -10.11
CA GLY A 182 -5.81 -1.29 -10.88
C GLY A 182 -5.02 -2.42 -10.19
N LEU A 183 -5.14 -3.62 -10.71
CA LEU A 183 -4.47 -4.80 -10.16
C LEU A 183 -3.04 -4.91 -10.69
N ILE A 184 -2.04 -4.71 -9.84
CA ILE A 184 -0.63 -4.90 -10.19
C ILE A 184 -0.40 -6.41 -10.39
N PRO A 185 0.14 -6.86 -11.54
CA PRO A 185 0.22 -8.28 -11.89
C PRO A 185 1.37 -9.01 -11.17
N THR A 186 1.39 -8.96 -9.84
CA THR A 186 2.37 -9.62 -8.97
C THR A 186 1.68 -10.41 -7.87
N GLY A 187 2.33 -11.40 -7.31
CA GLY A 187 1.79 -12.24 -6.25
C GLY A 187 0.45 -12.87 -6.61
N GLY A 188 -0.53 -12.84 -5.71
CA GLY A 188 -1.88 -13.36 -5.94
C GLY A 188 -2.59 -12.70 -7.14
N ALA A 189 -2.32 -11.42 -7.40
CA ALA A 189 -2.91 -10.72 -8.54
C ALA A 189 -2.38 -11.19 -9.91
N ALA A 190 -1.30 -11.96 -9.95
CA ALA A 190 -0.79 -12.61 -11.16
C ALA A 190 -1.47 -13.97 -11.47
N GLY A 191 -2.18 -14.55 -10.50
CA GLY A 191 -2.86 -15.84 -10.67
C GLY A 191 -4.05 -15.78 -11.64
N ASP A 192 -4.44 -16.94 -12.20
CA ASP A 192 -5.49 -17.02 -13.22
C ASP A 192 -6.86 -16.55 -12.72
N GLU A 193 -7.23 -16.90 -11.49
CA GLU A 193 -8.47 -16.42 -10.86
C GLU A 193 -8.51 -14.90 -10.77
N SER A 194 -7.41 -14.28 -10.36
CA SER A 194 -7.28 -12.82 -10.31
C SER A 194 -7.30 -12.19 -11.70
N ARG A 195 -6.65 -12.83 -12.69
CA ARG A 195 -6.67 -12.36 -14.07
C ARG A 195 -8.08 -12.30 -14.66
N ALA A 196 -8.94 -13.26 -14.31
CA ALA A 196 -10.34 -13.28 -14.73
C ALA A 196 -11.16 -12.10 -14.17
N THR A 197 -10.68 -11.43 -13.13
CA THR A 197 -11.34 -10.27 -12.52
C THR A 197 -10.78 -8.93 -12.99
N ARG A 198 -9.78 -8.89 -13.87
CA ARG A 198 -9.22 -7.63 -14.38
C ARG A 198 -10.23 -6.86 -15.20
N LEU A 199 -10.23 -5.56 -15.01
CA LEU A 199 -11.04 -4.63 -15.81
C LEU A 199 -10.29 -4.26 -17.09
N GLY A 200 -11.02 -4.19 -18.20
CA GLY A 200 -10.54 -3.52 -19.40
C GLY A 200 -10.43 -2.00 -19.20
N GLN A 201 -9.67 -1.33 -20.07
CA GLN A 201 -9.46 0.14 -19.95
C GLN A 201 -10.78 0.93 -19.98
N GLU A 202 -11.70 0.59 -20.87
CA GLU A 202 -13.00 1.26 -21.00
C GLU A 202 -13.86 1.08 -19.74
N GLU A 203 -13.90 -0.14 -19.21
CA GLU A 203 -14.65 -0.44 -17.98
C GLU A 203 -14.07 0.33 -16.80
N LEU A 204 -12.73 0.30 -16.64
CA LEU A 204 -12.05 1.02 -15.58
C LEU A 204 -12.28 2.54 -15.70
N ALA A 205 -12.19 3.08 -16.91
CA ALA A 205 -12.47 4.51 -17.17
C ALA A 205 -13.91 4.87 -16.81
N GLY A 206 -14.88 4.01 -17.14
CA GLY A 206 -16.30 4.19 -16.78
C GLY A 206 -16.52 4.23 -15.27
N ILE A 207 -15.94 3.27 -14.54
CA ILE A 207 -16.01 3.20 -13.07
C ILE A 207 -15.36 4.43 -12.43
N LEU A 208 -14.17 4.82 -12.89
CA LEU A 208 -13.45 5.97 -12.34
C LEU A 208 -14.17 7.30 -12.60
N ARG A 209 -14.79 7.48 -13.76
CA ARG A 209 -15.58 8.70 -14.05
C ARG A 209 -16.74 8.84 -13.06
N GLN A 210 -17.52 7.77 -12.87
CA GLN A 210 -18.64 7.76 -11.92
C GLN A 210 -18.13 7.99 -10.47
N ALA A 211 -16.99 7.41 -10.13
CA ALA A 211 -16.37 7.57 -8.82
C ALA A 211 -15.88 9.02 -8.60
N ALA A 212 -15.26 9.64 -9.59
CA ALA A 212 -14.82 11.04 -9.54
C ALA A 212 -16.00 11.99 -9.35
N ASP A 213 -17.09 11.82 -10.12
CA ASP A 213 -18.32 12.59 -9.96
C ASP A 213 -18.92 12.41 -8.54
N THR A 214 -18.92 11.16 -8.04
CA THR A 214 -19.42 10.86 -6.69
C THR A 214 -18.55 11.51 -5.61
N ALA A 215 -17.22 11.38 -5.71
CA ALA A 215 -16.28 11.98 -4.77
C ALA A 215 -16.42 13.50 -4.76
N HIS A 216 -16.50 14.14 -5.93
CA HIS A 216 -16.71 15.58 -6.06
C HIS A 216 -18.01 16.02 -5.37
N GLY A 217 -19.13 15.32 -5.64
CA GLY A 217 -20.43 15.61 -5.03
C GLY A 217 -20.46 15.43 -3.50
N LEU A 218 -19.58 14.60 -2.96
CA LEU A 218 -19.42 14.35 -1.52
C LEU A 218 -18.37 15.25 -0.85
N GLY A 219 -17.63 16.07 -1.62
CA GLY A 219 -16.49 16.85 -1.11
C GLY A 219 -15.33 15.97 -0.63
N MET A 220 -15.10 14.84 -1.30
CA MET A 220 -13.99 13.91 -1.06
C MET A 220 -12.87 14.14 -2.06
N GLU A 221 -11.64 13.89 -1.64
CA GLU A 221 -10.50 13.73 -2.54
C GLU A 221 -10.37 12.27 -2.99
N LEU A 222 -10.22 12.06 -4.29
CA LEU A 222 -10.04 10.76 -4.91
C LEU A 222 -8.79 10.74 -5.77
N ASP A 223 -7.88 9.80 -5.50
CA ASP A 223 -6.71 9.55 -6.34
C ASP A 223 -6.72 8.14 -6.92
N PHE A 224 -6.34 8.06 -8.20
CA PHE A 224 -6.01 6.79 -8.84
C PHE A 224 -4.49 6.58 -8.82
N THR A 225 -4.03 5.42 -8.31
CA THR A 225 -2.60 5.23 -7.96
C THR A 225 -1.83 4.27 -8.86
N SER A 226 -2.43 3.79 -9.97
CA SER A 226 -1.80 2.82 -10.86
C SER A 226 -1.34 3.44 -12.18
N PRO A 227 -0.04 3.69 -12.37
CA PRO A 227 0.49 4.24 -13.61
C PRO A 227 0.34 3.24 -14.77
N GLY A 228 -0.10 3.73 -15.94
CA GLY A 228 -0.20 2.94 -17.16
C GLY A 228 -1.50 2.16 -17.37
N TRP A 229 -2.44 2.20 -16.42
CA TRP A 229 -3.78 1.59 -16.61
C TRP A 229 -4.68 2.42 -17.50
N LEU A 230 -4.59 3.74 -17.40
CA LEU A 230 -5.35 4.68 -18.23
C LEU A 230 -4.42 5.77 -18.76
N PRO A 231 -4.73 6.32 -19.97
CA PRO A 231 -4.03 7.49 -20.48
C PRO A 231 -4.15 8.69 -19.55
N GLU A 232 -3.10 9.52 -19.49
CA GLU A 232 -3.08 10.73 -18.67
C GLU A 232 -4.23 11.69 -19.02
N GLU A 233 -4.50 11.89 -20.33
CA GLU A 233 -5.59 12.73 -20.80
C GLU A 233 -6.95 12.27 -20.26
N THR A 234 -7.17 10.95 -20.21
CA THR A 234 -8.38 10.36 -19.65
C THR A 234 -8.51 10.69 -18.16
N LEU A 235 -7.44 10.54 -17.38
CA LEU A 235 -7.45 10.86 -15.93
C LEU A 235 -7.68 12.35 -15.68
N ARG A 236 -7.01 13.22 -16.44
CA ARG A 236 -7.22 14.68 -16.36
C ARG A 236 -8.63 15.09 -16.70
N SER A 237 -9.25 14.45 -17.71
CA SER A 237 -10.64 14.73 -18.10
C SER A 237 -11.67 14.39 -17.01
N MET A 238 -11.30 13.56 -16.03
CA MET A 238 -12.12 13.22 -14.86
C MET A 238 -11.90 14.18 -13.68
N GLY A 239 -11.05 15.20 -13.82
CA GLY A 239 -10.71 16.13 -12.73
C GLY A 239 -9.79 15.55 -11.65
N LEU A 240 -9.13 14.42 -11.90
CA LEU A 240 -8.15 13.86 -10.98
C LEU A 240 -6.89 14.73 -10.98
N ALA A 241 -6.54 15.25 -9.80
CA ALA A 241 -5.41 16.16 -9.65
C ALA A 241 -4.06 15.44 -9.77
N LEU A 242 -3.97 14.22 -9.26
CA LEU A 242 -2.77 13.42 -9.27
C LEU A 242 -2.77 12.45 -10.45
N ILE A 243 -1.76 12.58 -11.32
CA ILE A 243 -1.49 11.58 -12.37
C ILE A 243 -0.47 10.59 -11.81
N PRO A 244 -0.81 9.29 -11.73
CA PRO A 244 0.09 8.31 -11.15
C PRO A 244 1.35 8.13 -12.00
N SER A 245 2.50 8.02 -11.34
CA SER A 245 3.79 7.76 -11.96
C SER A 245 4.49 6.60 -11.30
N CYS A 246 5.39 5.93 -12.05
CA CYS A 246 6.25 4.90 -11.47
C CYS A 246 7.31 5.56 -10.56
N GLY A 247 7.24 5.25 -9.28
CA GLY A 247 8.18 5.80 -8.29
C GLY A 247 9.33 4.88 -7.92
N ALA A 248 9.45 3.71 -8.55
CA ALA A 248 10.43 2.68 -8.17
C ALA A 248 11.87 3.22 -8.20
N CYS A 249 12.58 3.14 -7.08
CA CYS A 249 13.91 3.72 -6.87
C CYS A 249 14.00 5.24 -7.13
N LEU A 250 12.89 5.94 -7.31
CA LEU A 250 12.85 7.37 -7.62
C LEU A 250 12.20 8.15 -6.47
N SER A 251 10.89 8.01 -6.29
CA SER A 251 10.13 8.69 -5.24
C SER A 251 9.75 7.76 -4.09
N ASN A 252 9.68 6.46 -4.33
CA ASN A 252 9.40 5.46 -3.29
C ASN A 252 10.30 4.23 -3.46
N MET A 253 10.58 3.60 -2.33
CA MET A 253 11.24 2.29 -2.22
C MET A 253 10.59 1.52 -1.07
N ALA A 254 10.99 0.27 -0.88
CA ALA A 254 10.49 -0.53 0.24
C ALA A 254 11.59 -1.33 0.91
N VAL A 255 11.27 -1.86 2.10
CA VAL A 255 12.13 -2.77 2.86
C VAL A 255 11.33 -4.02 3.18
N ALA A 256 11.85 -5.17 2.79
CA ALA A 256 11.30 -6.48 3.11
C ALA A 256 11.44 -6.81 4.60
N PRO A 257 10.75 -7.83 5.12
CA PRO A 257 10.77 -8.16 6.55
C PRO A 257 12.17 -8.43 7.15
N ASP A 258 13.13 -8.88 6.33
CA ASP A 258 14.51 -9.19 6.71
C ASP A 258 15.50 -8.02 6.50
N GLY A 259 14.99 -6.83 6.16
CA GLY A 259 15.84 -5.65 5.92
C GLY A 259 16.31 -5.49 4.47
N THR A 260 15.96 -6.40 3.56
CA THR A 260 16.29 -6.29 2.13
C THR A 260 15.57 -5.10 1.50
N VAL A 261 16.31 -4.23 0.81
CA VAL A 261 15.76 -3.05 0.13
C VAL A 261 15.22 -3.41 -1.24
N LEU A 262 14.04 -2.88 -1.56
CA LEU A 262 13.27 -3.18 -2.76
C LEU A 262 13.02 -1.91 -3.59
N PRO A 263 12.91 -2.02 -4.92
CA PRO A 263 12.57 -0.88 -5.77
C PRO A 263 11.21 -0.23 -5.44
N CYS A 264 10.21 -1.03 -5.07
CA CYS A 264 8.90 -0.60 -4.56
C CYS A 264 8.26 -1.73 -3.74
N GLN A 265 7.17 -1.43 -3.04
CA GLN A 265 6.47 -2.40 -2.16
C GLN A 265 5.91 -3.63 -2.88
N SER A 266 5.63 -3.53 -4.18
CA SER A 266 5.08 -4.65 -4.97
C SER A 266 6.16 -5.49 -5.65
N TRP A 267 7.42 -5.10 -5.55
CA TRP A 267 8.55 -5.78 -6.19
C TRP A 267 9.27 -6.67 -5.17
N LEU A 268 8.63 -7.79 -4.84
CA LEU A 268 9.07 -8.72 -3.78
C LEU A 268 9.76 -9.98 -4.32
N GLU A 269 10.13 -9.97 -5.60
CA GLU A 269 10.93 -11.02 -6.24
C GLU A 269 12.34 -10.54 -6.59
N GLY A 270 13.26 -11.48 -6.77
CA GLY A 270 14.64 -11.22 -7.13
C GLY A 270 15.57 -10.97 -5.93
N PRO A 271 16.81 -10.53 -6.18
CA PRO A 271 17.85 -10.44 -5.15
C PRO A 271 17.71 -9.21 -4.22
N GLY A 272 16.81 -8.27 -4.52
CA GLY A 272 16.77 -6.96 -3.86
C GLY A 272 17.91 -6.04 -4.33
N LEU A 273 18.05 -4.90 -3.64
CA LEU A 273 19.04 -3.86 -3.96
C LEU A 273 20.20 -3.81 -2.96
N GLY A 274 20.12 -4.59 -1.90
CA GLY A 274 21.01 -4.64 -0.75
C GLY A 274 20.20 -4.84 0.53
N ASN A 275 20.85 -4.87 1.69
CA ASN A 275 20.19 -5.10 2.97
C ASN A 275 20.61 -4.04 4.01
N LEU A 276 19.66 -3.29 4.56
CA LEU A 276 19.92 -2.21 5.51
C LEU A 276 20.51 -2.68 6.86
N CYS A 277 20.44 -3.96 7.17
CA CYS A 277 21.13 -4.48 8.35
C CYS A 277 22.65 -4.58 8.14
N ALA A 278 23.08 -4.83 6.90
CA ALA A 278 24.49 -5.05 6.56
C ALA A 278 25.13 -3.88 5.80
N ASP A 279 24.36 -3.23 4.92
CA ASP A 279 24.88 -2.26 3.97
C ASP A 279 24.64 -0.82 4.42
N ASP A 280 25.48 0.11 3.93
CA ASP A 280 25.26 1.53 4.05
C ASP A 280 24.24 2.00 3.00
N TRP A 281 23.41 2.99 3.37
CA TRP A 281 22.42 3.56 2.47
C TRP A 281 23.02 4.04 1.13
N ALA A 282 24.16 4.71 1.19
CA ALA A 282 24.80 5.21 -0.02
C ALA A 282 25.19 4.08 -1.00
N ALA A 283 25.66 2.95 -0.49
CA ALA A 283 26.00 1.78 -1.33
C ALA A 283 24.76 1.21 -2.04
N ILE A 284 23.62 1.19 -1.37
CA ILE A 284 22.34 0.73 -1.94
C ILE A 284 21.82 1.76 -2.97
N TRP A 285 21.71 3.03 -2.56
CA TRP A 285 21.14 4.11 -3.38
C TRP A 285 21.93 4.37 -4.64
N ASP A 286 23.26 4.37 -4.53
CA ASP A 286 24.20 4.58 -5.65
C ASP A 286 24.60 3.28 -6.34
N GLY A 287 24.08 2.14 -5.91
CA GLY A 287 24.30 0.84 -6.52
C GLY A 287 23.84 0.82 -8.00
N PRO A 288 24.51 0.05 -8.87
CA PRO A 288 24.24 0.07 -10.32
C PRO A 288 22.80 -0.35 -10.63
N GLN A 289 22.25 -1.32 -9.92
CA GLN A 289 20.87 -1.78 -10.13
C GLN A 289 19.84 -0.70 -9.72
N CYS A 290 20.04 -0.05 -8.57
CA CYS A 290 19.17 1.03 -8.11
C CYS A 290 19.19 2.21 -9.08
N ARG A 291 20.39 2.61 -9.56
CA ARG A 291 20.54 3.66 -10.57
C ARG A 291 19.85 3.32 -11.88
N ARG A 292 19.96 2.07 -12.35
CA ARG A 292 19.31 1.61 -13.58
C ARG A 292 17.80 1.71 -13.45
N ILE A 293 17.20 1.11 -12.40
CA ILE A 293 15.75 1.13 -12.19
C ILE A 293 15.24 2.57 -12.03
N ARG A 294 15.97 3.42 -11.32
CA ARG A 294 15.64 4.84 -11.17
C ARG A 294 15.61 5.59 -12.50
N ALA A 295 16.60 5.33 -13.35
CA ALA A 295 16.68 5.94 -14.69
C ALA A 295 15.54 5.45 -15.60
N GLU A 296 15.12 4.19 -15.47
CA GLU A 296 13.97 3.64 -16.17
C GLU A 296 12.67 4.24 -15.65
N SER A 297 12.48 4.34 -14.34
CA SER A 297 11.31 5.00 -13.74
C SER A 297 11.14 6.44 -14.19
N ALA A 298 12.25 7.19 -14.28
CA ALA A 298 12.24 8.58 -14.75
C ALA A 298 11.87 8.73 -16.24
N LYS A 299 12.11 7.70 -17.05
CA LYS A 299 11.74 7.69 -18.48
C LYS A 299 10.31 7.25 -18.70
N MET A 300 9.80 6.37 -17.81
CA MET A 300 8.52 5.71 -17.92
C MET A 300 7.51 6.31 -16.91
N GLU A 301 7.47 7.65 -16.82
CA GLU A 301 6.73 8.38 -15.78
C GLU A 301 5.31 7.85 -15.56
N HIS A 302 4.62 7.42 -16.62
CA HIS A 302 3.21 7.02 -16.58
C HIS A 302 2.98 5.51 -16.77
N ILE A 303 4.02 4.67 -16.67
CA ILE A 303 3.92 3.22 -16.83
C ILE A 303 4.55 2.53 -15.63
N CYS A 304 3.87 1.53 -15.06
CA CYS A 304 4.46 0.68 -14.02
C CYS A 304 5.41 -0.33 -14.63
N GLN A 305 6.67 -0.40 -14.17
CA GLN A 305 7.65 -1.36 -14.67
C GLN A 305 7.18 -2.82 -14.49
N LEU A 306 6.47 -3.12 -13.40
CA LEU A 306 5.92 -4.47 -13.13
C LEU A 306 4.79 -4.87 -14.10
N GLN A 307 4.18 -3.93 -14.82
CA GLN A 307 3.23 -4.27 -15.88
C GLN A 307 3.90 -4.81 -17.13
N GLN A 308 5.12 -4.37 -17.43
CA GLN A 308 5.84 -4.79 -18.64
C GLN A 308 6.42 -6.21 -18.50
N GLU A 309 6.82 -6.61 -17.30
CA GLU A 309 7.33 -7.97 -17.04
C GLU A 309 6.25 -9.05 -17.02
N GLY A 310 4.97 -8.68 -16.91
CA GLY A 310 3.81 -9.57 -16.89
C GLY A 310 2.95 -9.57 -18.16
N GLY A 311 3.36 -8.83 -19.17
CA GLY A 311 2.61 -8.65 -20.42
C GLY A 311 3.13 -9.55 -21.55
N CYS A 312 2.63 -10.75 -21.67
CA CYS A 312 2.30 -11.44 -22.93
C CYS A 312 1.15 -12.39 -22.69
#